data_b7fc5794b641ec1fe4550f2df4d942bd
#
_entry.id   b7fc5794b641ec1fe4550f2df4d942bd
#
_cell.length_a   1.000
_cell.length_b   1.000
_cell.length_c   1.000
_cell.angle_alpha   90.00
_cell.angle_beta   90.00
_cell.angle_gamma   90.00
#
_symmetry.space_group_name_H-M   'P 1'
#
loop_
_entity.id
_entity.type
_entity.pdbx_description
1 polymer ?
#
loop_
_entity_poly.entity_id
_entity_poly.type
_entity_poly.pdbx_seq_one_letter_code
_entity_poly.pdbx_strand_id
1 'polypeptide(L)'
;SSAASDVYKRQDFIKKVAASTRKKEELFDQSKAHYFVRAMYAGAMLVFATAGGAYAADALNKINPNLGKFGFSFIFAFGLVWILYLHHELVTSNMMYLTASCYHKIITPPKALSILLFCTLGNITGAVLAGLLIGNTSPFQALTADSFILTVLDGKLTKEVGLIFLEAIAANIFVNIAILGFILTKSEMAKIFMVLTAIFLFVYLSYEHVVANFAITGIAWFTNVGVSYSLGHILFTWLVAWLGNYVGGGLIMGLVYGWYNDDQLSYRD
;
A
#
# COMPACT_ATOMS: atom_id res chain seq x y z
N SER A 1 -31.55 -17.91 -11.81
CA SER A 1 -31.28 -16.56 -11.23
C SER A 1 -29.92 -16.43 -10.54
N SER A 2 -29.36 -17.49 -9.93
CA SER A 2 -28.02 -17.43 -9.34
C SER A 2 -26.91 -17.34 -10.40
N ALA A 3 -26.97 -18.15 -11.46
CA ALA A 3 -26.00 -18.14 -12.56
C ALA A 3 -25.93 -16.76 -13.27
N ALA A 4 -27.06 -16.10 -13.46
CA ALA A 4 -27.08 -14.75 -14.03
C ALA A 4 -26.46 -13.70 -13.10
N SER A 5 -26.61 -13.86 -11.77
CA SER A 5 -25.99 -12.96 -10.79
C SER A 5 -24.47 -13.14 -10.72
N ASP A 6 -23.97 -14.34 -10.95
CA ASP A 6 -22.54 -14.66 -10.87
C ASP A 6 -21.80 -14.25 -12.14
N VAL A 7 -22.39 -14.43 -13.31
CA VAL A 7 -21.92 -13.86 -14.59
C VAL A 7 -21.88 -12.32 -14.49
N TYR A 8 -22.86 -11.70 -13.84
CA TYR A 8 -22.90 -10.24 -13.65
C TYR A 8 -21.76 -9.74 -12.72
N LYS A 9 -21.42 -10.50 -11.67
CA LYS A 9 -20.32 -10.17 -10.76
C LYS A 9 -18.94 -10.32 -11.41
N ARG A 10 -18.71 -11.31 -12.27
CA ARG A 10 -17.44 -11.53 -12.99
C ARG A 10 -17.17 -10.41 -13.99
N GLN A 11 -18.15 -10.05 -14.81
CA GLN A 11 -18.04 -8.90 -15.71
C GLN A 11 -17.76 -7.60 -14.96
N ASP A 12 -18.16 -7.49 -13.68
CA ASP A 12 -17.96 -6.31 -12.86
C ASP A 12 -16.48 -6.13 -12.48
N PHE A 13 -15.73 -7.21 -12.16
CA PHE A 13 -14.28 -7.12 -11.87
C PHE A 13 -13.49 -6.60 -13.05
N ILE A 14 -13.58 -7.26 -14.21
CA ILE A 14 -12.81 -6.88 -15.41
C ILE A 14 -13.18 -5.46 -15.86
N LYS A 15 -14.47 -5.12 -15.88
CA LYS A 15 -14.93 -3.77 -16.22
C LYS A 15 -14.39 -2.70 -15.28
N LYS A 16 -14.38 -2.96 -13.97
CA LYS A 16 -13.89 -2.00 -12.96
C LYS A 16 -12.38 -1.85 -13.03
N VAL A 17 -11.65 -2.96 -13.17
CA VAL A 17 -10.19 -2.93 -13.36
C VAL A 17 -9.81 -2.20 -14.63
N ALA A 18 -10.47 -2.50 -15.75
CA ALA A 18 -10.26 -1.82 -17.02
C ALA A 18 -10.55 -0.31 -16.93
N ALA A 19 -11.67 0.07 -16.34
CA ALA A 19 -12.02 1.48 -16.15
C ALA A 19 -11.00 2.22 -15.28
N SER A 20 -10.54 1.58 -14.20
CA SER A 20 -9.50 2.14 -13.33
C SER A 20 -8.16 2.30 -14.07
N THR A 21 -7.75 1.28 -14.81
CA THR A 21 -6.49 1.31 -15.59
C THR A 21 -6.52 2.39 -16.67
N ARG A 22 -7.62 2.50 -17.42
CA ARG A 22 -7.76 3.56 -18.44
C ARG A 22 -7.66 4.95 -17.85
N LYS A 23 -8.33 5.22 -16.72
CA LYS A 23 -8.21 6.52 -16.02
C LYS A 23 -6.77 6.82 -15.61
N LYS A 24 -6.01 5.82 -15.14
CA LYS A 24 -4.60 5.97 -14.75
C LYS A 24 -3.73 6.26 -15.97
N GLU A 25 -3.93 5.52 -17.06
CA GLU A 25 -3.22 5.69 -18.31
C GLU A 25 -3.51 7.06 -18.94
N GLU A 26 -4.79 7.42 -19.05
CA GLU A 26 -5.23 8.74 -19.55
C GLU A 26 -4.61 9.88 -18.76
N LEU A 27 -4.66 9.83 -17.42
CA LEU A 27 -4.07 10.86 -16.58
C LEU A 27 -2.54 10.92 -16.76
N PHE A 28 -1.87 9.76 -16.84
CA PHE A 28 -0.44 9.68 -17.05
C PHE A 28 -0.03 10.27 -18.40
N ASP A 29 -0.83 10.06 -19.44
CA ASP A 29 -0.55 10.56 -20.78
C ASP A 29 -0.89 12.05 -20.95
N GLN A 30 -1.99 12.49 -20.38
CA GLN A 30 -2.42 13.89 -20.44
C GLN A 30 -1.55 14.80 -19.57
N SER A 31 -1.15 14.34 -18.38
CA SER A 31 -0.33 15.13 -17.46
C SER A 31 0.42 14.26 -16.47
N LYS A 32 1.68 14.00 -16.76
CA LYS A 32 2.60 13.33 -15.83
C LYS A 32 2.72 14.07 -14.50
N ALA A 33 2.65 15.40 -14.52
CA ALA A 33 2.72 16.21 -13.29
C ALA A 33 1.53 15.94 -12.38
N HIS A 34 0.29 15.94 -12.90
CA HIS A 34 -0.89 15.62 -12.09
C HIS A 34 -0.87 14.18 -11.59
N TYR A 35 -0.43 13.21 -12.41
CA TYR A 35 -0.26 11.83 -11.97
C TYR A 35 0.75 11.73 -10.83
N PHE A 36 1.92 12.39 -10.98
CA PHE A 36 2.98 12.40 -9.98
C PHE A 36 2.52 12.97 -8.64
N VAL A 37 1.82 14.10 -8.68
CA VAL A 37 1.26 14.72 -7.46
C VAL A 37 0.27 13.77 -6.77
N ARG A 38 -0.62 13.09 -7.51
CA ARG A 38 -1.52 12.08 -6.92
C ARG A 38 -0.74 10.92 -6.27
N ALA A 39 0.36 10.50 -6.87
CA ALA A 39 1.23 9.48 -6.29
C ALA A 39 1.95 10.02 -5.04
N MET A 40 2.42 11.28 -5.05
CA MET A 40 3.00 11.91 -3.85
C MET A 40 2.00 11.92 -2.69
N TYR A 41 0.75 12.30 -2.95
CA TYR A 41 -0.27 12.31 -1.90
C TYR A 41 -0.52 10.91 -1.31
N ALA A 42 -0.43 9.83 -2.08
CA ALA A 42 -0.56 8.48 -1.51
C ALA A 42 0.57 8.18 -0.51
N GLY A 43 1.82 8.52 -0.82
CA GLY A 43 2.94 8.42 0.11
C GLY A 43 2.73 9.27 1.36
N ALA A 44 2.27 10.52 1.19
CA ALA A 44 2.00 11.44 2.29
C ALA A 44 0.87 10.94 3.22
N MET A 45 -0.23 10.38 2.67
CA MET A 45 -1.32 9.81 3.50
C MET A 45 -0.82 8.68 4.40
N LEU A 46 0.07 7.82 3.90
CA LEU A 46 0.66 6.78 4.73
C LEU A 46 1.59 7.36 5.81
N VAL A 47 2.30 8.45 5.53
CA VAL A 47 3.08 9.16 6.57
C VAL A 47 2.18 9.68 7.68
N PHE A 48 1.07 10.34 7.34
CA PHE A 48 0.15 10.87 8.34
C PHE A 48 -0.48 9.76 9.20
N ALA A 49 -0.90 8.67 8.56
CA ALA A 49 -1.44 7.52 9.28
C ALA A 49 -0.37 6.82 10.14
N THR A 50 0.86 6.68 9.64
CA THR A 50 2.01 6.17 10.39
C THR A 50 2.31 7.04 11.60
N ALA A 51 2.34 8.35 11.43
CA ALA A 51 2.64 9.29 12.49
C ALA A 51 1.61 9.23 13.62
N GLY A 52 0.31 9.31 13.29
CA GLY A 52 -0.77 9.20 14.25
C GLY A 52 -0.76 7.85 14.99
N GLY A 53 -0.55 6.77 14.25
CA GLY A 53 -0.46 5.42 14.80
C GLY A 53 0.75 5.25 15.73
N ALA A 54 1.93 5.72 15.34
CA ALA A 54 3.15 5.61 16.12
C ALA A 54 3.06 6.40 17.44
N TYR A 55 2.55 7.63 17.37
CA TYR A 55 2.35 8.44 18.56
C TYR A 55 1.36 7.81 19.54
N ALA A 56 0.25 7.27 19.02
CA ALA A 56 -0.71 6.53 19.84
C ALA A 56 -0.09 5.25 20.43
N ALA A 57 0.77 4.55 19.67
CA ALA A 57 1.44 3.34 20.12
C ALA A 57 2.36 3.60 21.31
N ASP A 58 3.14 4.68 21.30
CA ASP A 58 3.99 5.07 22.43
C ASP A 58 3.16 5.35 23.70
N ALA A 59 2.00 6.00 23.56
CA ALA A 59 1.10 6.25 24.68
C ALA A 59 0.47 4.94 25.21
N LEU A 60 0.01 4.06 24.34
CA LEU A 60 -0.61 2.79 24.68
C LEU A 60 0.37 1.80 25.31
N ASN A 61 1.63 1.78 24.85
CA ASN A 61 2.68 0.95 25.43
C ASN A 61 3.02 1.29 26.87
N LYS A 62 2.76 2.53 27.32
CA LYS A 62 2.87 2.92 28.74
C LYS A 62 1.81 2.26 29.61
N ILE A 63 0.66 1.91 29.04
CA ILE A 63 -0.43 1.20 29.73
C ILE A 63 -0.14 -0.31 29.74
N ASN A 64 0.15 -0.86 28.55
CA ASN A 64 0.52 -2.26 28.35
C ASN A 64 1.35 -2.41 27.08
N PRO A 65 2.56 -3.03 27.14
CA PRO A 65 3.47 -3.17 25.99
C PRO A 65 2.86 -3.85 24.76
N ASN A 66 1.76 -4.58 24.90
CA ASN A 66 1.08 -5.25 23.79
C ASN A 66 0.03 -4.37 23.08
N LEU A 67 -0.36 -3.25 23.65
CA LEU A 67 -1.40 -2.38 23.09
C LEU A 67 -0.90 -1.45 22.01
N GLY A 68 0.37 -1.07 22.03
CA GLY A 68 0.92 -0.13 21.04
C GLY A 68 0.81 -0.64 19.62
N LYS A 69 1.21 -1.89 19.38
CA LYS A 69 1.10 -2.53 18.07
C LYS A 69 -0.34 -2.60 17.57
N PHE A 70 -1.29 -2.91 18.46
CA PHE A 70 -2.72 -2.94 18.13
C PHE A 70 -3.22 -1.54 17.72
N GLY A 71 -2.94 -0.54 18.54
CA GLY A 71 -3.34 0.85 18.26
C GLY A 71 -2.71 1.40 16.99
N PHE A 72 -1.41 1.15 16.78
CA PHE A 72 -0.74 1.50 15.53
C PHE A 72 -1.44 0.91 14.32
N SER A 73 -1.71 -0.41 14.34
CA SER A 73 -2.31 -1.13 13.22
C SER A 73 -3.71 -0.61 12.89
N PHE A 74 -4.49 -0.26 13.92
CA PHE A 74 -5.83 0.28 13.75
C PHE A 74 -5.80 1.68 13.11
N ILE A 75 -4.96 2.58 13.61
CA ILE A 75 -4.86 3.95 13.10
C ILE A 75 -4.24 3.96 11.69
N PHE A 76 -3.18 3.17 11.48
CA PHE A 76 -2.54 3.08 10.16
C PHE A 76 -3.52 2.67 9.05
N ALA A 77 -4.49 1.81 9.36
CA ALA A 77 -5.45 1.32 8.38
C ALA A 77 -6.28 2.44 7.72
N PHE A 78 -6.49 3.57 8.40
CA PHE A 78 -7.17 4.74 7.82
C PHE A 78 -6.39 5.38 6.67
N GLY A 79 -5.08 5.20 6.61
CA GLY A 79 -4.24 5.72 5.51
C GLY A 79 -4.71 5.23 4.15
N LEU A 80 -5.07 3.95 4.00
CA LEU A 80 -5.61 3.43 2.74
C LEU A 80 -7.04 3.92 2.48
N VAL A 81 -7.85 4.12 3.51
CA VAL A 81 -9.19 4.73 3.35
C VAL A 81 -9.05 6.11 2.71
N TRP A 82 -8.17 6.96 3.23
CA TRP A 82 -7.93 8.30 2.66
C TRP A 82 -7.40 8.23 1.23
N ILE A 83 -6.46 7.35 0.93
CA ILE A 83 -5.93 7.16 -0.42
C ILE A 83 -7.03 6.83 -1.42
N LEU A 84 -7.95 5.93 -1.07
CA LEU A 84 -9.02 5.48 -1.95
C LEU A 84 -10.11 6.54 -2.16
N TYR A 85 -10.58 7.18 -1.10
CA TYR A 85 -11.61 8.20 -1.18
C TYR A 85 -11.12 9.51 -1.82
N LEU A 86 -9.85 9.86 -1.65
CA LEU A 86 -9.24 11.02 -2.27
C LEU A 86 -8.61 10.75 -3.64
N HIS A 87 -8.76 9.51 -4.15
CA HIS A 87 -8.29 9.09 -5.47
C HIS A 87 -6.80 9.29 -5.70
N HIS A 88 -5.98 8.95 -4.71
CA HIS A 88 -4.53 8.98 -4.83
C HIS A 88 -3.97 7.72 -5.48
N GLU A 89 -2.77 7.81 -6.07
CA GLU A 89 -2.13 6.73 -6.82
C GLU A 89 -1.13 5.97 -5.95
N LEU A 90 -1.52 4.77 -5.51
CA LEU A 90 -0.70 3.89 -4.70
C LEU A 90 -0.10 2.77 -5.55
N VAL A 91 1.23 2.65 -5.56
CA VAL A 91 1.93 1.68 -6.42
C VAL A 91 1.52 0.23 -6.16
N THR A 92 1.30 -0.14 -4.90
CA THR A 92 0.96 -1.52 -4.52
C THR A 92 -0.43 -1.95 -4.98
N SER A 93 -1.41 -1.03 -5.02
CA SER A 93 -2.69 -1.27 -5.69
C SER A 93 -2.56 -1.27 -7.22
N ASN A 94 -1.70 -0.40 -7.76
CA ASN A 94 -1.46 -0.35 -9.21
C ASN A 94 -0.80 -1.62 -9.74
N MET A 95 -0.02 -2.34 -8.93
CA MET A 95 0.51 -3.66 -9.30
C MET A 95 -0.60 -4.62 -9.70
N MET A 96 -1.71 -4.69 -8.95
CA MET A 96 -2.87 -5.52 -9.30
C MET A 96 -3.57 -5.01 -10.57
N TYR A 97 -3.96 -3.74 -10.60
CA TYR A 97 -4.72 -3.16 -11.70
C TYR A 97 -4.01 -3.30 -13.04
N LEU A 98 -2.73 -2.92 -13.08
CA LEU A 98 -1.96 -2.89 -14.32
C LEU A 98 -1.61 -4.30 -14.80
N THR A 99 -1.29 -5.25 -13.89
CA THR A 99 -0.97 -6.62 -14.28
C THR A 99 -2.21 -7.36 -14.79
N ALA A 100 -3.37 -7.24 -14.11
CA ALA A 100 -4.63 -7.78 -14.62
C ALA A 100 -4.99 -7.20 -15.99
N SER A 101 -4.79 -5.90 -16.17
CA SER A 101 -5.06 -5.23 -17.44
C SER A 101 -4.09 -5.61 -18.56
N CYS A 102 -2.82 -5.93 -18.25
CA CYS A 102 -1.90 -6.52 -19.22
C CYS A 102 -2.38 -7.91 -19.68
N TYR A 103 -2.84 -8.74 -18.75
CA TYR A 103 -3.40 -10.06 -19.08
C TYR A 103 -4.59 -9.93 -20.05
N HIS A 104 -5.49 -9.01 -19.79
CA HIS A 104 -6.66 -8.75 -20.66
C HIS A 104 -6.36 -7.84 -21.87
N LYS A 105 -5.10 -7.55 -22.16
CA LYS A 105 -4.64 -6.73 -23.30
C LYS A 105 -5.25 -5.31 -23.34
N ILE A 106 -5.58 -4.76 -22.17
CA ILE A 106 -6.14 -3.41 -22.00
C ILE A 106 -5.02 -2.36 -22.05
N ILE A 107 -3.85 -2.70 -21.50
CA ILE A 107 -2.64 -1.87 -21.48
C ILE A 107 -1.43 -2.72 -21.90
N THR A 108 -0.42 -2.10 -22.51
CA THR A 108 0.81 -2.81 -22.88
C THR A 108 1.74 -2.95 -21.66
N PRO A 109 2.50 -4.08 -21.53
CA PRO A 109 3.42 -4.27 -20.43
C PRO A 109 4.47 -3.15 -20.24
N PRO A 110 5.10 -2.60 -21.31
CA PRO A 110 6.03 -1.48 -21.16
C PRO A 110 5.38 -0.23 -20.58
N LYS A 111 4.13 0.06 -20.98
CA LYS A 111 3.37 1.19 -20.47
C LYS A 111 3.01 0.99 -19.00
N ALA A 112 2.52 -0.20 -18.64
CA ALA A 112 2.23 -0.58 -17.26
C ALA A 112 3.46 -0.43 -16.36
N LEU A 113 4.62 -0.93 -16.79
CA LEU A 113 5.88 -0.79 -16.06
C LEU A 113 6.27 0.68 -15.87
N SER A 114 6.15 1.50 -16.92
CA SER A 114 6.43 2.94 -16.84
C SER A 114 5.57 3.62 -15.79
N ILE A 115 4.27 3.31 -15.76
CA ILE A 115 3.34 3.85 -14.75
C ILE A 115 3.72 3.38 -13.35
N LEU A 116 4.06 2.09 -13.16
CA LEU A 116 4.47 1.55 -11.86
C LEU A 116 5.73 2.23 -11.32
N LEU A 117 6.76 2.37 -12.14
CA LEU A 117 8.01 3.02 -11.74
C LEU A 117 7.79 4.50 -11.40
N PHE A 118 7.03 5.21 -12.22
CA PHE A 118 6.73 6.62 -11.99
C PHE A 118 5.87 6.83 -10.73
N CYS A 119 4.89 5.94 -10.49
CA CYS A 119 4.10 5.92 -9.27
C CYS A 119 4.96 5.65 -8.03
N THR A 120 5.91 4.72 -8.13
CA THR A 120 6.87 4.42 -7.05
C THR A 120 7.65 5.66 -6.66
N LEU A 121 8.22 6.37 -7.64
CA LEU A 121 8.96 7.62 -7.40
C LEU A 121 8.08 8.69 -6.74
N GLY A 122 6.83 8.83 -7.18
CA GLY A 122 5.87 9.74 -6.57
C GLY A 122 5.57 9.35 -5.11
N ASN A 123 5.32 8.07 -4.82
CA ASN A 123 5.07 7.60 -3.45
C ASN A 123 6.29 7.86 -2.54
N ILE A 124 7.53 7.62 -3.02
CA ILE A 124 8.76 7.93 -2.28
C ILE A 124 8.84 9.44 -2.00
N THR A 125 8.69 10.26 -3.04
CA THR A 125 8.79 11.72 -2.92
C THR A 125 7.77 12.26 -1.92
N GLY A 126 6.52 11.80 -2.00
CA GLY A 126 5.47 12.20 -1.07
C GLY A 126 5.75 11.75 0.36
N ALA A 127 6.27 10.54 0.55
CA ALA A 127 6.63 10.03 1.86
C ALA A 127 7.81 10.82 2.48
N VAL A 128 8.83 11.17 1.68
CA VAL A 128 9.97 11.96 2.16
C VAL A 128 9.55 13.38 2.51
N LEU A 129 8.76 14.06 1.66
CA LEU A 129 8.31 15.44 1.94
C LEU A 129 7.36 15.52 3.14
N ALA A 130 6.41 14.59 3.25
CA ALA A 130 5.54 14.52 4.42
C ALA A 130 6.33 14.09 5.67
N GLY A 131 7.32 13.20 5.52
CA GLY A 131 8.24 12.80 6.58
C GLY A 131 9.07 13.99 7.08
N LEU A 132 9.57 14.83 6.17
CA LEU A 132 10.25 16.09 6.52
C LEU A 132 9.35 17.00 7.35
N LEU A 133 8.08 17.16 6.96
CA LEU A 133 7.13 17.95 7.71
C LEU A 133 6.90 17.36 9.10
N ILE A 134 6.51 16.09 9.19
CA ILE A 134 6.13 15.42 10.45
C ILE A 134 7.32 15.21 11.37
N GLY A 135 8.46 14.75 10.84
CA GLY A 135 9.67 14.49 11.62
C GLY A 135 10.20 15.73 12.35
N ASN A 136 9.97 16.94 11.81
CA ASN A 136 10.35 18.20 12.44
C ASN A 136 9.30 18.79 13.40
N THR A 137 8.17 18.10 13.63
CA THR A 137 7.20 18.57 14.63
C THR A 137 7.62 18.20 16.05
N SER A 138 7.15 18.96 17.04
CA SER A 138 7.51 18.76 18.46
C SER A 138 7.36 17.33 18.96
N PRO A 139 6.27 16.57 18.64
CA PRO A 139 6.14 15.18 19.06
C PRO A 139 7.25 14.27 18.54
N PHE A 140 7.70 14.50 17.29
CA PHE A 140 8.72 13.67 16.64
C PHE A 140 10.15 14.13 16.92
N GLN A 141 10.35 15.37 17.32
CA GLN A 141 11.62 15.87 17.84
C GLN A 141 11.87 15.47 19.29
N ALA A 142 10.85 15.01 20.01
CA ALA A 142 10.96 14.49 21.38
C ALA A 142 11.12 12.96 21.45
N LEU A 143 11.27 12.26 20.31
CA LEU A 143 11.44 10.80 20.28
C LEU A 143 12.78 10.38 20.89
N THR A 144 12.77 9.19 21.48
CA THR A 144 13.94 8.45 21.99
C THR A 144 14.15 7.19 21.16
N ALA A 145 15.32 6.58 21.22
CA ALA A 145 15.68 5.42 20.41
C ALA A 145 14.73 4.21 20.59
N ASP A 146 14.07 4.12 21.73
CA ASP A 146 13.08 3.10 22.09
C ASP A 146 11.64 3.45 21.69
N SER A 147 11.41 4.62 21.07
CA SER A 147 10.09 5.00 20.56
C SER A 147 9.62 4.03 19.50
N PHE A 148 8.32 3.75 19.48
CA PHE A 148 7.68 2.71 18.67
C PHE A 148 8.08 2.74 17.20
N ILE A 149 8.05 3.91 16.55
CA ILE A 149 8.36 4.04 15.12
C ILE A 149 9.81 3.66 14.80
N LEU A 150 10.77 4.00 15.67
CA LEU A 150 12.19 3.71 15.48
C LEU A 150 12.48 2.23 15.72
N THR A 151 11.85 1.63 16.73
CA THR A 151 11.90 0.18 16.98
C THR A 151 11.33 -0.62 15.80
N VAL A 152 10.21 -0.16 15.22
CA VAL A 152 9.63 -0.79 14.02
C VAL A 152 10.56 -0.66 12.82
N LEU A 153 11.17 0.52 12.61
CA LEU A 153 12.14 0.73 11.53
C LEU A 153 13.34 -0.19 11.68
N ASP A 154 13.92 -0.27 12.87
CA ASP A 154 15.07 -1.13 13.16
C ASP A 154 14.72 -2.60 12.86
N GLY A 155 13.58 -3.08 13.37
CA GLY A 155 13.12 -4.45 13.11
C GLY A 155 12.89 -4.76 11.61
N LYS A 156 12.53 -3.77 10.80
CA LYS A 156 12.40 -3.92 9.35
C LYS A 156 13.74 -3.96 8.62
N LEU A 157 14.67 -3.12 9.03
CA LEU A 157 16.00 -3.01 8.39
C LEU A 157 16.97 -4.11 8.81
N THR A 158 16.73 -4.78 9.94
CA THR A 158 17.53 -5.94 10.41
C THR A 158 16.93 -7.29 10.02
N LYS A 159 15.75 -7.31 9.44
CA LYS A 159 15.06 -8.54 9.06
C LYS A 159 15.80 -9.28 7.94
N GLU A 160 15.79 -10.61 8.00
CA GLU A 160 16.33 -11.46 6.96
C GLU A 160 15.67 -11.23 5.60
N VAL A 161 16.43 -11.17 4.53
CA VAL A 161 15.99 -10.84 3.17
C VAL A 161 14.86 -11.75 2.68
N GLY A 162 14.95 -13.06 2.96
CA GLY A 162 13.91 -14.03 2.61
C GLY A 162 12.58 -13.74 3.30
N LEU A 163 12.62 -13.36 4.58
CA LEU A 163 11.41 -12.99 5.33
C LEU A 163 10.82 -11.67 4.82
N ILE A 164 11.64 -10.67 4.50
CA ILE A 164 11.17 -9.42 3.88
C ILE A 164 10.37 -9.74 2.60
N PHE A 165 10.91 -10.59 1.74
CA PHE A 165 10.27 -10.95 0.48
C PHE A 165 8.95 -11.70 0.70
N LEU A 166 8.91 -12.73 1.56
CA LEU A 166 7.70 -13.52 1.85
C LEU A 166 6.60 -12.68 2.51
N GLU A 167 6.96 -11.88 3.50
CA GLU A 167 6.03 -10.99 4.18
C GLU A 167 5.50 -9.89 3.25
N ALA A 168 6.33 -9.43 2.30
CA ALA A 168 5.91 -8.48 1.28
C ALA A 168 4.88 -9.10 0.30
N ILE A 169 5.04 -10.36 -0.07
CA ILE A 169 4.02 -11.09 -0.85
C ILE A 169 2.69 -11.07 -0.08
N ALA A 170 2.71 -11.52 1.17
CA ALA A 170 1.50 -11.59 1.99
C ALA A 170 0.86 -10.21 2.22
N ALA A 171 1.66 -9.19 2.54
CA ALA A 171 1.16 -7.83 2.75
C ALA A 171 0.37 -7.31 1.55
N ASN A 172 0.88 -7.49 0.32
CA ASN A 172 0.20 -6.95 -0.85
C ASN A 172 -0.99 -7.80 -1.33
N ILE A 173 -1.11 -9.03 -0.87
CA ILE A 173 -2.36 -9.79 -0.97
C ILE A 173 -3.45 -9.11 -0.11
N PHE A 174 -3.16 -8.80 1.16
CA PHE A 174 -4.10 -8.08 2.03
C PHE A 174 -4.49 -6.70 1.50
N VAL A 175 -3.51 -5.93 1.01
CA VAL A 175 -3.80 -4.63 0.39
C VAL A 175 -4.78 -4.79 -0.77
N ASN A 176 -4.59 -5.78 -1.63
CA ASN A 176 -5.47 -5.97 -2.78
C ASN A 176 -6.81 -6.66 -2.42
N ILE A 177 -6.91 -7.39 -1.31
CA ILE A 177 -8.20 -7.77 -0.72
C ILE A 177 -8.98 -6.50 -0.32
N ALA A 178 -8.32 -5.52 0.32
CA ALA A 178 -8.94 -4.23 0.63
C ALA A 178 -9.42 -3.49 -0.63
N ILE A 179 -8.58 -3.44 -1.68
CA ILE A 179 -8.92 -2.81 -2.96
C ILE A 179 -10.11 -3.50 -3.62
N LEU A 180 -10.10 -4.83 -3.70
CA LEU A 180 -11.22 -5.60 -4.27
C LEU A 180 -12.50 -5.40 -3.45
N GLY A 181 -12.40 -5.45 -2.12
CA GLY A 181 -13.52 -5.14 -1.24
C GLY A 181 -14.09 -3.75 -1.50
N PHE A 182 -13.24 -2.76 -1.70
CA PHE A 182 -13.65 -1.39 -2.01
C PHE A 182 -14.36 -1.27 -3.37
N ILE A 183 -13.80 -1.85 -4.44
CA ILE A 183 -14.37 -1.70 -5.79
C ILE A 183 -15.57 -2.60 -6.05
N LEU A 184 -15.68 -3.74 -5.40
CA LEU A 184 -16.77 -4.71 -5.63
C LEU A 184 -17.99 -4.50 -4.71
N THR A 185 -17.80 -3.79 -3.59
CA THR A 185 -18.87 -3.50 -2.62
C THR A 185 -19.62 -2.22 -3.00
N LYS A 186 -20.94 -2.18 -2.78
CA LYS A 186 -21.79 -1.02 -3.06
C LYS A 186 -22.00 -0.12 -1.82
N SER A 187 -22.04 -0.70 -0.63
CA SER A 187 -22.25 0.03 0.62
C SER A 187 -20.98 0.73 1.06
N GLU A 188 -21.03 2.05 1.30
CA GLU A 188 -19.87 2.84 1.73
C GLU A 188 -19.31 2.35 3.08
N MET A 189 -20.17 1.99 4.03
CA MET A 189 -19.72 1.44 5.32
C MET A 189 -19.02 0.09 5.15
N ALA A 190 -19.54 -0.77 4.29
CA ALA A 190 -18.91 -2.06 4.01
C ALA A 190 -17.56 -1.90 3.29
N LYS A 191 -17.40 -0.91 2.40
CA LYS A 191 -16.10 -0.57 1.79
C LYS A 191 -15.08 -0.21 2.85
N ILE A 192 -15.43 0.73 3.75
CA ILE A 192 -14.55 1.19 4.83
C ILE A 192 -14.16 -0.01 5.71
N PHE A 193 -15.13 -0.84 6.10
CA PHE A 193 -14.88 -2.00 6.95
C PHE A 193 -13.93 -3.01 6.29
N MET A 194 -14.11 -3.31 5.00
CA MET A 194 -13.21 -4.19 4.24
C MET A 194 -11.79 -3.64 4.18
N VAL A 195 -11.65 -2.34 3.96
CA VAL A 195 -10.32 -1.70 3.93
C VAL A 195 -9.68 -1.75 5.31
N LEU A 196 -10.38 -1.33 6.36
CA LEU A 196 -9.84 -1.30 7.71
C LEU A 196 -9.42 -2.68 8.19
N THR A 197 -10.23 -3.71 7.99
CA THR A 197 -9.93 -5.06 8.46
C THR A 197 -8.73 -5.67 7.73
N ALA A 198 -8.67 -5.58 6.42
CA ALA A 198 -7.56 -6.15 5.65
C ALA A 198 -6.23 -5.44 5.96
N ILE A 199 -6.23 -4.10 6.04
CA ILE A 199 -5.02 -3.33 6.36
C ILE A 199 -4.59 -3.55 7.80
N PHE A 200 -5.53 -3.53 8.75
CA PHE A 200 -5.24 -3.84 10.15
C PHE A 200 -4.48 -5.17 10.28
N LEU A 201 -4.95 -6.23 9.61
CA LEU A 201 -4.38 -7.56 9.73
C LEU A 201 -2.92 -7.62 9.29
N PHE A 202 -2.57 -7.11 8.10
CA PHE A 202 -1.19 -7.19 7.65
C PHE A 202 -0.23 -6.32 8.49
N VAL A 203 -0.72 -5.16 8.95
CA VAL A 203 0.08 -4.27 9.82
C VAL A 203 0.29 -4.92 11.18
N TYR A 204 -0.75 -5.51 11.75
CA TYR A 204 -0.68 -6.23 13.01
C TYR A 204 0.27 -7.45 12.96
N LEU A 205 0.34 -8.12 11.81
CA LEU A 205 1.30 -9.19 11.54
C LEU A 205 2.72 -8.66 11.27
N SER A 206 2.93 -7.34 11.20
CA SER A 206 4.22 -6.69 10.87
C SER A 206 4.78 -7.06 9.49
N TYR A 207 3.91 -7.34 8.53
CA TYR A 207 4.30 -7.66 7.17
C TYR A 207 4.88 -6.45 6.41
N GLU A 208 5.64 -6.74 5.35
CA GLU A 208 6.43 -5.74 4.63
C GLU A 208 5.63 -5.10 3.48
N HIS A 209 5.30 -3.84 3.63
CA HIS A 209 4.65 -3.03 2.59
C HIS A 209 5.58 -1.88 2.21
N VAL A 210 6.01 -1.85 0.95
CA VAL A 210 7.08 -0.93 0.51
C VAL A 210 6.77 0.54 0.75
N VAL A 211 5.52 0.99 0.51
CA VAL A 211 5.16 2.41 0.73
C VAL A 211 5.04 2.74 2.23
N ALA A 212 4.66 1.77 3.07
CA ALA A 212 4.74 1.92 4.52
C ALA A 212 6.20 2.03 4.99
N ASN A 213 7.12 1.28 4.37
CA ASN A 213 8.54 1.39 4.63
C ASN A 213 9.08 2.79 4.24
N PHE A 214 8.62 3.36 3.10
CA PHE A 214 8.93 4.75 2.73
C PHE A 214 8.44 5.73 3.80
N ALA A 215 7.22 5.54 4.31
CA ALA A 215 6.61 6.42 5.29
C ALA A 215 7.36 6.40 6.64
N ILE A 216 7.65 5.20 7.16
CA ILE A 216 8.38 5.03 8.42
C ILE A 216 9.78 5.63 8.32
N THR A 217 10.52 5.29 7.27
CA THR A 217 11.88 5.80 7.03
C THR A 217 11.87 7.31 6.81
N GLY A 218 10.91 7.81 6.02
CA GLY A 218 10.77 9.23 5.74
C GLY A 218 10.56 10.07 6.99
N ILE A 219 9.76 9.59 7.96
CA ILE A 219 9.62 10.26 9.26
C ILE A 219 10.94 10.19 10.04
N ALA A 220 11.50 8.98 10.18
CA ALA A 220 12.67 8.74 11.03
C ALA A 220 13.90 9.56 10.60
N TRP A 221 14.09 9.80 9.29
CA TRP A 221 15.22 10.62 8.80
C TRP A 221 15.25 12.04 9.35
N PHE A 222 14.10 12.60 9.69
CA PHE A 222 13.96 13.99 10.11
C PHE A 222 13.65 14.15 11.60
N THR A 223 13.70 13.07 12.39
CA THR A 223 13.63 13.13 13.85
C THR A 223 14.99 13.50 14.45
N ASN A 224 15.01 13.89 15.71
CA ASN A 224 16.25 14.15 16.45
C ASN A 224 17.16 12.93 16.58
N VAL A 225 16.62 11.70 16.52
CA VAL A 225 17.37 10.44 16.59
C VAL A 225 17.99 10.08 15.25
N GLY A 226 17.26 10.33 14.16
CA GLY A 226 17.69 10.00 12.80
C GLY A 226 17.69 8.50 12.48
N VAL A 227 18.38 8.13 11.41
CA VAL A 227 18.51 6.74 10.92
C VAL A 227 19.97 6.36 10.80
N SER A 228 20.37 5.30 11.47
CA SER A 228 21.78 4.83 11.54
C SER A 228 22.20 3.95 10.35
N TYR A 229 21.25 3.57 9.47
CA TYR A 229 21.53 2.67 8.33
C TYR A 229 21.95 3.45 7.08
N SER A 230 22.83 2.85 6.29
CA SER A 230 23.23 3.44 5.01
C SER A 230 22.07 3.51 4.03
N LEU A 231 22.07 4.53 3.16
CA LEU A 231 21.07 4.68 2.12
C LEU A 231 21.02 3.43 1.20
N GLY A 232 22.16 2.83 0.89
CA GLY A 232 22.24 1.62 0.08
C GLY A 232 21.49 0.44 0.71
N HIS A 233 21.62 0.24 2.02
CA HIS A 233 20.90 -0.80 2.75
C HIS A 233 19.37 -0.54 2.73
N ILE A 234 18.95 0.68 2.98
CA ILE A 234 17.53 1.07 2.94
C ILE A 234 16.94 0.84 1.55
N LEU A 235 17.61 1.28 0.49
CA LEU A 235 17.15 1.10 -0.89
C LEU A 235 17.09 -0.38 -1.28
N PHE A 236 18.05 -1.19 -0.82
CA PHE A 236 18.01 -2.64 -1.05
C PHE A 236 16.82 -3.28 -0.35
N THR A 237 16.55 -2.96 0.91
CA THR A 237 15.38 -3.44 1.66
C THR A 237 14.07 -3.04 0.98
N TRP A 238 13.97 -1.79 0.51
CA TRP A 238 12.82 -1.33 -0.25
C TRP A 238 12.63 -2.07 -1.57
N LEU A 239 13.73 -2.36 -2.28
CA LEU A 239 13.67 -3.13 -3.53
C LEU A 239 13.15 -4.54 -3.29
N VAL A 240 13.64 -5.24 -2.26
CA VAL A 240 13.18 -6.58 -1.91
C VAL A 240 11.69 -6.57 -1.55
N ALA A 241 11.25 -5.60 -0.73
CA ALA A 241 9.85 -5.43 -0.38
C ALA A 241 8.99 -5.08 -1.61
N TRP A 242 9.48 -4.23 -2.52
CA TRP A 242 8.79 -3.90 -3.77
C TRP A 242 8.58 -5.14 -4.65
N LEU A 243 9.60 -5.96 -4.82
CA LEU A 243 9.53 -7.20 -5.60
C LEU A 243 8.56 -8.21 -4.98
N GLY A 244 8.60 -8.40 -3.66
CA GLY A 244 7.62 -9.23 -2.96
C GLY A 244 6.18 -8.69 -3.08
N ASN A 245 5.99 -7.38 -2.92
CA ASN A 245 4.69 -6.75 -3.13
C ASN A 245 4.21 -6.93 -4.59
N TYR A 246 5.11 -6.90 -5.59
CA TYR A 246 4.73 -7.17 -6.97
C TYR A 246 4.28 -8.62 -7.17
N VAL A 247 4.94 -9.59 -6.57
CA VAL A 247 4.48 -10.98 -6.61
C VAL A 247 3.09 -11.13 -5.98
N GLY A 248 2.87 -10.58 -4.77
CA GLY A 248 1.58 -10.65 -4.08
C GLY A 248 0.46 -9.90 -4.82
N GLY A 249 0.68 -8.62 -5.11
CA GLY A 249 -0.32 -7.75 -5.73
C GLY A 249 -0.43 -7.94 -7.24
N GLY A 250 0.70 -7.99 -7.95
CA GLY A 250 0.72 -8.10 -9.41
C GLY A 250 0.42 -9.51 -9.89
N LEU A 251 1.21 -10.51 -9.47
CA LEU A 251 1.06 -11.86 -9.99
C LEU A 251 -0.11 -12.60 -9.34
N ILE A 252 -0.19 -12.66 -8.01
CA ILE A 252 -1.25 -13.43 -7.33
C ILE A 252 -2.60 -12.72 -7.47
N MET A 253 -2.70 -11.46 -7.06
CA MET A 253 -3.98 -10.73 -7.05
C MET A 253 -4.32 -10.09 -8.41
N GLY A 254 -3.34 -9.82 -9.26
CA GLY A 254 -3.57 -9.28 -10.60
C GLY A 254 -3.73 -10.37 -11.66
N LEU A 255 -2.69 -11.16 -11.88
CA LEU A 255 -2.67 -12.15 -12.96
C LEU A 255 -3.56 -13.35 -12.66
N VAL A 256 -3.36 -14.03 -11.50
CA VAL A 256 -4.12 -15.25 -11.19
C VAL A 256 -5.58 -14.93 -10.94
N TYR A 257 -5.88 -13.85 -10.18
CA TYR A 257 -7.26 -13.42 -9.95
C TYR A 257 -7.93 -12.95 -11.25
N GLY A 258 -7.19 -12.28 -12.15
CA GLY A 258 -7.65 -11.91 -13.48
C GLY A 258 -7.97 -13.13 -14.34
N TRP A 259 -7.11 -14.15 -14.28
CA TRP A 259 -7.27 -15.37 -15.05
C TRP A 259 -8.53 -16.17 -14.62
N TYR A 260 -8.73 -16.44 -13.36
CA TYR A 260 -9.90 -17.24 -12.94
C TYR A 260 -11.23 -16.46 -12.99
N ASN A 261 -11.19 -15.14 -13.17
CA ASN A 261 -12.36 -14.32 -13.45
C ASN A 261 -12.55 -14.03 -14.96
N ASP A 262 -11.83 -14.73 -15.86
CA ASP A 262 -11.97 -14.56 -17.29
C ASP A 262 -13.34 -15.13 -17.75
N ASP A 263 -14.08 -14.31 -18.53
CA ASP A 263 -15.44 -14.61 -19.01
C ASP A 263 -15.51 -15.80 -19.99
N GLN A 264 -14.35 -16.22 -20.53
CA GLN A 264 -14.29 -17.28 -21.54
C GLN A 264 -14.44 -18.70 -20.97
N LEU A 265 -14.31 -18.84 -19.66
CA LEU A 265 -14.48 -20.12 -18.99
C LEU A 265 -15.92 -20.22 -18.44
N SER A 266 -16.72 -21.12 -19.00
CA SER A 266 -18.05 -21.46 -18.47
C SER A 266 -17.92 -22.23 -17.15
N TYR A 267 -17.60 -21.53 -16.06
CA TYR A 267 -17.69 -22.10 -14.74
C TYR A 267 -19.15 -22.09 -14.29
N ARG A 268 -19.66 -23.24 -13.94
CA ARG A 268 -21.03 -23.42 -13.39
C ARG A 268 -20.86 -23.92 -11.95
N ASP A 269 -21.05 -23.05 -10.99
CA ASP A 269 -21.41 -23.44 -9.64
C ASP A 269 -22.92 -23.56 -9.52
#